data_96f3d7e3dda8839955d076789b4d8941
#
_entry.id   96f3d7e3dda8839955d076789b4d8941
#
_cell.length_a   1.000
_cell.length_b   1.000
_cell.length_c   1.000
_cell.angle_alpha   90.00
_cell.angle_beta   90.00
_cell.angle_gamma   90.00
#
_symmetry.space_group_name_H-M   'P 1'
#
loop_
_entity.id
_entity.type
_entity.pdbx_description
1 polymer ?
#
loop_
_entity_poly.entity_id
_entity_poly.type
_entity_poly.pdbx_seq_one_letter_code
_entity_poly.pdbx_strand_id
1 'polypeptide(L)'
;MNLFKSKLATLSALALAASISSASAKDTITVAMQLEPPHLDPTSAAAGAIDNVVYSNIFEGLTRFMADGSVVPGLAESWSISSDGLSYTFNLRKGVKFHDGTDMDANDVKFSLDRARAEDSTNAQKGLFKGIESVSVAGSHTVEVKLSAPNGKFLFNMAWGDAVIVAPESIENIKTTPIGTGAFKFANWVQGDKIDLTRNDNYWGTPAILSAATFKFISDPTAAFAAMMAEDVDAFPGYPAPENLAQFDADSRFQVIIGSTEGETILSTNNKAEHLSNVKVRQAIAHAINRQAIVDGAMFGYGTPIGTHFAPHNPAYVDLTGNSNYDPEKAKALLSEAGYPNGFTTTLKLPPPSYARRGGEIIAAQLRAVGIETEISNLEWAQWLEQVFRGKDYGLTIVSHTEPMDIGIYANPDYYFQYDNKVFQDLMEELNNTTDPAGRTKLLQQAQRIISEDYVNGYLFQLAKLGVAKAEIMGLWPNSPTQAIDLTNVHWH
;
A
#
# COMPACT_ATOMS: atom_id res chain seq x y z
N MET A 1 -28.35 -97.34 9.89
CA MET A 1 -29.19 -96.87 8.80
C MET A 1 -29.75 -95.52 9.23
N ASN A 2 -29.47 -94.52 8.62
CA ASN A 2 -29.86 -93.12 8.57
C ASN A 2 -28.73 -92.14 8.70
N LEU A 3 -28.50 -91.57 7.54
CA LEU A 3 -27.57 -90.45 7.28
C LEU A 3 -28.06 -89.18 7.93
N PHE A 4 -27.17 -88.45 8.63
CA PHE A 4 -27.36 -87.01 8.90
C PHE A 4 -26.32 -86.22 8.10
N LYS A 5 -26.82 -85.49 7.12
CA LYS A 5 -26.01 -84.48 6.38
C LYS A 5 -26.00 -83.22 7.18
N SER A 6 -24.80 -82.78 7.63
CA SER A 6 -24.57 -81.42 8.17
C SER A 6 -24.29 -80.51 7.03
N LYS A 7 -25.04 -79.43 6.87
CA LYS A 7 -24.78 -78.33 5.99
C LYS A 7 -23.85 -77.32 6.72
N LEU A 8 -22.63 -77.19 6.25
CA LEU A 8 -21.78 -76.06 6.62
C LEU A 8 -22.26 -74.81 5.86
N ALA A 9 -22.73 -73.83 6.61
CA ALA A 9 -23.00 -72.47 6.09
C ALA A 9 -21.70 -71.64 6.15
N THR A 10 -21.15 -71.33 5.02
CA THR A 10 -20.02 -70.40 4.88
C THR A 10 -20.55 -68.97 4.96
N LEU A 11 -20.24 -68.26 6.04
CA LEU A 11 -20.44 -66.79 6.14
C LEU A 11 -19.27 -66.11 5.41
N SER A 12 -19.54 -65.50 4.26
CA SER A 12 -18.62 -64.58 3.59
C SER A 12 -18.78 -63.20 4.23
N ALA A 13 -17.84 -62.83 5.06
CA ALA A 13 -17.73 -61.46 5.55
C ALA A 13 -17.13 -60.60 4.42
N LEU A 14 -17.95 -59.76 3.76
CA LEU A 14 -17.48 -58.69 2.92
C LEU A 14 -16.93 -57.59 3.83
N ALA A 15 -15.57 -57.50 3.89
CA ALA A 15 -14.91 -56.35 4.46
C ALA A 15 -15.00 -55.19 3.45
N LEU A 16 -15.89 -54.22 3.71
CA LEU A 16 -15.94 -52.95 3.00
C LEU A 16 -14.76 -52.12 3.48
N ALA A 17 -13.63 -52.19 2.74
CA ALA A 17 -12.54 -51.22 2.95
C ALA A 17 -12.99 -49.86 2.46
N ALA A 18 -13.45 -49.02 3.39
CA ALA A 18 -13.61 -47.60 3.13
C ALA A 18 -12.20 -47.01 2.88
N SER A 19 -11.82 -46.83 1.63
CA SER A 19 -10.71 -46.00 1.25
C SER A 19 -11.06 -44.57 1.63
N ILE A 20 -10.55 -44.12 2.78
CA ILE A 20 -10.49 -42.71 3.11
C ILE A 20 -9.45 -42.15 2.14
N SER A 21 -9.90 -41.62 1.01
CA SER A 21 -9.10 -40.73 0.20
C SER A 21 -8.84 -39.51 1.08
N SER A 22 -7.66 -39.43 1.67
CA SER A 22 -7.15 -38.17 2.20
C SER A 22 -7.15 -37.20 1.01
N ALA A 23 -8.15 -36.32 0.95
CA ALA A 23 -8.06 -35.18 0.06
C ALA A 23 -6.76 -34.48 0.47
N SER A 24 -5.73 -34.54 -0.39
CA SER A 24 -4.53 -33.72 -0.18
C SER A 24 -5.01 -32.29 -0.10
N ALA A 25 -4.74 -31.62 1.02
CA ALA A 25 -5.06 -30.21 1.13
C ALA A 25 -4.46 -29.48 -0.08
N LYS A 26 -5.24 -28.60 -0.70
CA LYS A 26 -4.80 -27.78 -1.82
C LYS A 26 -3.60 -26.95 -1.36
N ASP A 27 -2.47 -27.06 -2.04
CA ASP A 27 -1.20 -26.39 -1.69
C ASP A 27 -0.71 -25.42 -2.76
N THR A 28 -1.57 -25.10 -3.73
CA THR A 28 -1.32 -24.11 -4.78
C THR A 28 -2.39 -23.03 -4.78
N ILE A 29 -2.06 -21.84 -5.28
CA ILE A 29 -2.99 -20.73 -5.39
C ILE A 29 -2.90 -20.05 -6.75
N THR A 30 -4.04 -19.65 -7.31
CA THR A 30 -4.11 -18.74 -8.45
C THR A 30 -4.67 -17.40 -7.97
N VAL A 31 -3.82 -16.36 -8.02
CA VAL A 31 -4.15 -15.00 -7.61
C VAL A 31 -4.33 -14.13 -8.84
N ALA A 32 -5.48 -13.49 -8.98
CA ALA A 32 -5.71 -12.53 -10.04
C ALA A 32 -5.16 -11.13 -9.66
N MET A 33 -4.66 -10.40 -10.66
CA MET A 33 -4.28 -9.00 -10.57
C MET A 33 -4.69 -8.26 -11.85
N GLN A 34 -4.94 -6.94 -11.75
CA GLN A 34 -5.45 -6.15 -12.87
C GLN A 34 -4.40 -5.89 -13.96
N LEU A 35 -3.17 -5.66 -13.56
CA LEU A 35 -2.11 -5.18 -14.45
C LEU A 35 -0.98 -6.20 -14.53
N GLU A 36 -0.60 -6.53 -15.76
CA GLU A 36 0.65 -7.24 -16.02
C GLU A 36 1.84 -6.32 -15.72
N PRO A 37 2.88 -6.80 -15.01
CA PRO A 37 4.11 -6.03 -14.85
C PRO A 37 4.84 -5.87 -16.20
N PRO A 38 5.45 -4.71 -16.49
CA PRO A 38 6.22 -4.52 -17.71
C PRO A 38 7.51 -5.33 -17.73
N HIS A 39 8.03 -5.68 -16.56
CA HIS A 39 9.17 -6.57 -16.29
C HIS A 39 9.19 -6.91 -14.79
N LEU A 40 10.18 -7.71 -14.32
CA LEU A 40 10.23 -8.20 -12.95
C LEU A 40 11.37 -7.61 -12.10
N ASP A 41 12.01 -6.53 -12.54
CA ASP A 41 13.02 -5.78 -11.76
C ASP A 41 12.38 -4.65 -10.96
N PRO A 42 12.20 -4.78 -9.63
CA PRO A 42 11.59 -3.73 -8.81
C PRO A 42 12.49 -2.50 -8.66
N THR A 43 13.79 -2.62 -8.97
CA THR A 43 14.78 -1.56 -8.81
C THR A 43 14.94 -0.67 -10.05
N SER A 44 14.07 -0.80 -11.08
CA SER A 44 14.25 -0.06 -12.33
C SER A 44 12.98 0.59 -12.91
N ALA A 45 11.84 0.48 -12.25
CA ALA A 45 10.61 1.14 -12.70
C ALA A 45 9.60 1.34 -11.55
N ALA A 46 8.83 2.43 -11.63
CA ALA A 46 7.77 2.79 -10.69
C ALA A 46 6.43 2.12 -11.04
N ALA A 47 6.42 0.84 -11.40
CA ALA A 47 5.20 0.12 -11.74
C ALA A 47 4.82 -0.83 -10.59
N GLY A 48 3.83 -0.45 -9.77
CA GLY A 48 3.37 -1.26 -8.62
C GLY A 48 2.99 -2.71 -8.96
N ALA A 49 2.66 -2.99 -10.24
CA ALA A 49 2.43 -4.35 -10.71
C ALA A 49 3.68 -5.25 -10.60
N ILE A 50 4.88 -4.68 -10.64
CA ILE A 50 6.12 -5.43 -10.41
C ILE A 50 6.15 -5.90 -8.97
N ASP A 51 6.02 -4.96 -8.02
CA ASP A 51 6.10 -5.25 -6.59
C ASP A 51 4.98 -6.19 -6.13
N ASN A 52 3.78 -6.10 -6.72
CA ASN A 52 2.70 -7.04 -6.44
C ASN A 52 3.12 -8.51 -6.65
N VAL A 53 4.00 -8.79 -7.59
CA VAL A 53 4.50 -10.15 -7.85
C VAL A 53 5.76 -10.46 -7.06
N VAL A 54 6.74 -9.53 -7.05
CA VAL A 54 8.11 -9.87 -6.64
C VAL A 54 8.44 -9.52 -5.19
N TYR A 55 7.79 -8.50 -4.60
CA TYR A 55 8.07 -8.07 -3.23
C TYR A 55 7.74 -9.17 -2.21
N SER A 56 8.64 -9.46 -1.30
CA SER A 56 8.58 -10.55 -0.31
C SER A 56 8.46 -11.95 -0.90
N ASN A 57 7.92 -12.13 -2.09
CA ASN A 57 7.81 -13.43 -2.75
C ASN A 57 9.15 -13.87 -3.35
N ILE A 58 9.77 -12.99 -4.14
CA ILE A 58 11.04 -13.27 -4.86
C ILE A 58 12.19 -12.49 -4.21
N PHE A 59 12.00 -11.19 -3.96
CA PHE A 59 13.03 -10.30 -3.43
C PHE A 59 12.70 -9.83 -2.03
N GLU A 60 13.76 -9.58 -1.25
CA GLU A 60 13.67 -9.08 0.12
C GLU A 60 14.67 -7.94 0.34
N GLY A 61 14.31 -7.03 1.25
CA GLY A 61 15.17 -5.92 1.68
C GLY A 61 15.88 -6.20 3.03
N LEU A 62 16.69 -5.26 3.47
CA LEU A 62 17.28 -5.31 4.82
C LEU A 62 16.21 -5.30 5.90
N THR A 63 15.15 -4.53 5.69
CA THR A 63 13.93 -4.49 6.48
C THR A 63 12.74 -4.83 5.59
N ARG A 64 11.56 -5.10 6.16
CA ARG A 64 10.34 -5.39 5.41
C ARG A 64 9.12 -4.78 6.05
N PHE A 65 8.09 -4.50 5.25
CA PHE A 65 6.76 -4.11 5.73
C PHE A 65 5.95 -5.30 6.21
N MET A 66 5.13 -5.05 7.23
CA MET A 66 4.03 -5.92 7.64
C MET A 66 2.69 -5.33 7.18
N ALA A 67 1.62 -6.12 7.25
CA ALA A 67 0.28 -5.71 6.80
C ALA A 67 -0.30 -4.45 7.48
N ASP A 68 0.23 -4.07 8.64
CA ASP A 68 -0.14 -2.85 9.39
C ASP A 68 0.77 -1.65 9.08
N GLY A 69 1.68 -1.78 8.10
CA GLY A 69 2.66 -0.73 7.75
C GLY A 69 3.85 -0.62 8.70
N SER A 70 3.94 -1.46 9.73
CA SER A 70 5.12 -1.54 10.57
C SER A 70 6.32 -2.11 9.82
N VAL A 71 7.53 -1.69 10.22
CA VAL A 71 8.79 -2.15 9.64
C VAL A 71 9.49 -3.09 10.62
N VAL A 72 9.83 -4.27 10.13
CA VAL A 72 10.47 -5.33 10.92
C VAL A 72 11.78 -5.79 10.27
N PRO A 73 12.64 -6.55 10.99
CA PRO A 73 13.83 -7.17 10.41
C PRO A 73 13.50 -8.05 9.18
N GLY A 74 14.22 -7.80 8.08
CA GLY A 74 14.22 -8.61 6.85
C GLY A 74 15.51 -9.45 6.75
N LEU A 75 16.34 -9.23 5.73
CA LEU A 75 17.66 -9.86 5.57
C LEU A 75 18.67 -9.43 6.63
N ALA A 76 18.50 -8.22 7.22
CA ALA A 76 19.15 -7.86 8.45
C ALA A 76 18.35 -8.43 9.63
N GLU A 77 19.00 -9.25 10.49
CA GLU A 77 18.37 -9.75 11.70
C GLU A 77 18.31 -8.70 12.83
N SER A 78 19.22 -7.72 12.77
CA SER A 78 19.28 -6.60 13.71
C SER A 78 20.13 -5.46 13.14
N TRP A 79 20.05 -4.30 13.78
CA TRP A 79 20.90 -3.15 13.49
C TRP A 79 21.18 -2.33 14.72
N SER A 80 22.23 -1.51 14.67
CA SER A 80 22.51 -0.46 15.62
C SER A 80 22.67 0.87 14.91
N ILE A 81 22.32 1.96 15.61
CA ILE A 81 22.40 3.32 15.08
C ILE A 81 23.35 4.09 15.99
N SER A 82 24.31 4.82 15.41
CA SER A 82 25.22 5.69 16.16
C SER A 82 24.45 6.80 16.87
N SER A 83 25.01 7.34 17.94
CA SER A 83 24.36 8.38 18.76
C SER A 83 24.06 9.67 18.02
N ASP A 84 24.77 9.94 16.93
CA ASP A 84 24.55 11.08 16.02
C ASP A 84 23.53 10.78 14.91
N GLY A 85 23.03 9.53 14.83
CA GLY A 85 22.07 9.10 13.82
C GLY A 85 22.66 8.97 12.40
N LEU A 86 23.98 9.04 12.24
CA LEU A 86 24.63 9.05 10.93
C LEU A 86 25.10 7.67 10.45
N SER A 87 25.34 6.73 11.34
CA SER A 87 25.84 5.39 10.96
C SER A 87 24.84 4.30 11.40
N TYR A 88 24.49 3.45 10.45
CA TYR A 88 23.66 2.26 10.66
C TYR A 88 24.52 1.03 10.42
N THR A 89 24.69 0.19 11.45
CA THR A 89 25.38 -1.10 11.33
C THR A 89 24.34 -2.22 11.27
N PHE A 90 24.20 -2.85 10.12
CA PHE A 90 23.30 -3.98 9.92
C PHE A 90 24.03 -5.30 10.14
N ASN A 91 23.45 -6.17 10.97
CA ASN A 91 23.87 -7.55 11.11
C ASN A 91 22.99 -8.42 10.22
N LEU A 92 23.58 -9.04 9.21
CA LEU A 92 22.88 -9.86 8.23
C LEU A 92 22.64 -11.27 8.75
N ARG A 93 21.54 -11.86 8.38
CA ARG A 93 21.26 -13.27 8.63
C ARG A 93 22.29 -14.16 7.96
N LYS A 94 22.68 -15.24 8.64
CA LYS A 94 23.63 -16.23 8.13
C LYS A 94 22.87 -17.34 7.39
N GLY A 95 23.50 -17.89 6.36
CA GLY A 95 22.96 -19.04 5.60
C GLY A 95 21.83 -18.66 4.65
N VAL A 96 21.61 -17.38 4.38
CA VAL A 96 20.70 -16.92 3.33
C VAL A 96 21.29 -17.26 1.98
N LYS A 97 20.49 -17.84 1.10
CA LYS A 97 20.88 -18.16 -0.27
C LYS A 97 19.96 -17.49 -1.28
N PHE A 98 20.55 -17.04 -2.36
CA PHE A 98 19.78 -16.70 -3.56
C PHE A 98 19.16 -17.96 -4.18
N HIS A 99 18.17 -17.76 -5.05
CA HIS A 99 17.42 -18.86 -5.67
C HIS A 99 18.28 -19.78 -6.55
N ASP A 100 19.42 -19.32 -7.04
CA ASP A 100 20.42 -20.10 -7.77
C ASP A 100 21.35 -20.93 -6.87
N GLY A 101 21.26 -20.73 -5.55
CA GLY A 101 22.03 -21.44 -4.55
C GLY A 101 23.30 -20.73 -4.08
N THR A 102 23.65 -19.58 -4.65
CA THR A 102 24.75 -18.72 -4.17
C THR A 102 24.45 -18.16 -2.79
N ASP A 103 25.47 -17.92 -1.98
CA ASP A 103 25.29 -17.34 -0.64
C ASP A 103 25.13 -15.84 -0.71
N MET A 104 24.17 -15.27 0.02
CA MET A 104 24.00 -13.83 0.18
C MET A 104 24.90 -13.33 1.30
N ASP A 105 25.70 -12.31 1.04
CA ASP A 105 26.59 -11.70 2.01
C ASP A 105 26.58 -10.15 1.98
N ALA A 106 27.50 -9.54 2.74
CA ALA A 106 27.60 -8.09 2.85
C ALA A 106 28.02 -7.40 1.53
N ASN A 107 28.64 -8.10 0.60
CA ASN A 107 29.01 -7.54 -0.71
C ASN A 107 27.78 -7.35 -1.59
N ASP A 108 26.79 -8.25 -1.51
CA ASP A 108 25.53 -8.12 -2.25
C ASP A 108 24.72 -6.94 -1.80
N VAL A 109 24.68 -6.71 -0.47
CA VAL A 109 24.04 -5.53 0.11
C VAL A 109 24.73 -4.24 -0.35
N LYS A 110 26.07 -4.22 -0.28
CA LYS A 110 26.85 -3.09 -0.78
C LYS A 110 26.61 -2.85 -2.26
N PHE A 111 26.63 -3.89 -3.07
CA PHE A 111 26.35 -3.80 -4.52
C PHE A 111 24.96 -3.21 -4.77
N SER A 112 23.92 -3.73 -4.10
CA SER A 112 22.53 -3.30 -4.30
C SER A 112 22.34 -1.82 -3.95
N LEU A 113 22.85 -1.38 -2.80
CA LEU A 113 22.73 0.01 -2.36
C LEU A 113 23.59 0.96 -3.21
N ASP A 114 24.81 0.56 -3.60
CA ASP A 114 25.67 1.36 -4.48
C ASP A 114 25.06 1.51 -5.87
N ARG A 115 24.47 0.43 -6.42
CA ARG A 115 23.72 0.48 -7.69
C ARG A 115 22.52 1.41 -7.61
N ALA A 116 21.74 1.35 -6.52
CA ALA A 116 20.53 2.16 -6.35
C ALA A 116 20.85 3.65 -6.24
N ARG A 117 21.96 4.05 -5.60
CA ARG A 117 22.38 5.45 -5.41
C ARG A 117 23.31 6.00 -6.50
N ALA A 118 23.75 5.18 -7.45
CA ALA A 118 24.66 5.58 -8.52
C ALA A 118 24.10 6.77 -9.34
N GLU A 119 24.97 7.59 -9.92
CA GLU A 119 24.53 8.76 -10.68
C GLU A 119 23.66 8.39 -11.89
N ASP A 120 24.00 7.29 -12.56
CA ASP A 120 23.30 6.72 -13.70
C ASP A 120 22.20 5.70 -13.30
N SER A 121 21.88 5.59 -12.01
CA SER A 121 20.85 4.67 -11.53
C SER A 121 19.51 4.90 -12.19
N THR A 122 18.89 3.83 -12.67
CA THR A 122 17.52 3.77 -13.20
C THR A 122 16.47 3.48 -12.13
N ASN A 123 16.87 3.42 -10.84
CA ASN A 123 15.95 3.17 -9.74
C ASN A 123 14.91 4.29 -9.67
N ALA A 124 13.63 3.92 -9.71
CA ALA A 124 12.53 4.88 -9.74
C ALA A 124 12.43 5.68 -8.44
N GLN A 125 12.84 5.09 -7.32
CA GLN A 125 12.87 5.71 -6.00
C GLN A 125 14.29 6.09 -5.57
N LYS A 126 15.15 6.48 -6.50
CA LYS A 126 16.52 6.92 -6.23
C LYS A 126 16.62 7.93 -5.08
N GLY A 127 15.56 8.70 -4.85
CA GLY A 127 15.46 9.65 -3.75
C GLY A 127 15.62 9.01 -2.36
N LEU A 128 15.20 7.74 -2.18
CA LEU A 128 15.32 7.01 -0.92
C LEU A 128 16.79 6.82 -0.50
N PHE A 129 17.71 6.77 -1.45
CA PHE A 129 19.14 6.48 -1.27
C PHE A 129 20.01 7.73 -1.27
N LYS A 130 19.45 8.90 -1.59
CA LYS A 130 20.20 10.16 -1.76
C LYS A 130 21.00 10.57 -0.53
N GLY A 131 20.53 10.22 0.66
CA GLY A 131 21.21 10.52 1.93
C GLY A 131 22.37 9.57 2.27
N ILE A 132 22.59 8.48 1.52
CA ILE A 132 23.66 7.52 1.78
C ILE A 132 25.00 8.13 1.30
N GLU A 133 25.89 8.41 2.23
CA GLU A 133 27.26 8.88 1.95
C GLU A 133 28.15 7.71 1.49
N SER A 134 28.11 6.60 2.24
CA SER A 134 28.91 5.40 1.93
C SER A 134 28.27 4.12 2.43
N VAL A 135 28.60 3.01 1.75
CA VAL A 135 28.28 1.65 2.18
C VAL A 135 29.60 0.88 2.29
N SER A 136 29.88 0.33 3.45
CA SER A 136 31.12 -0.42 3.73
C SER A 136 30.82 -1.81 4.28
N VAL A 137 31.65 -2.77 3.87
CA VAL A 137 31.64 -4.14 4.34
C VAL A 137 32.53 -4.24 5.58
N ALA A 138 31.93 -4.37 6.78
CA ALA A 138 32.66 -4.51 8.05
C ALA A 138 32.96 -5.99 8.37
N GLY A 139 32.30 -6.92 7.70
CA GLY A 139 32.48 -8.37 7.82
C GLY A 139 31.57 -9.08 6.82
N SER A 140 31.71 -10.40 6.62
CA SER A 140 30.89 -11.14 5.66
C SER A 140 29.38 -11.00 5.89
N HIS A 141 28.97 -10.72 7.14
CA HIS A 141 27.56 -10.55 7.52
C HIS A 141 27.34 -9.23 8.30
N THR A 142 28.16 -8.22 8.04
CA THR A 142 28.03 -6.91 8.67
C THR A 142 28.26 -5.81 7.66
N VAL A 143 27.27 -4.95 7.48
CA VAL A 143 27.33 -3.79 6.60
C VAL A 143 27.15 -2.53 7.41
N GLU A 144 27.99 -1.55 7.18
CA GLU A 144 27.84 -0.20 7.72
C GLU A 144 27.39 0.75 6.61
N VAL A 145 26.28 1.46 6.85
CA VAL A 145 25.77 2.50 5.97
C VAL A 145 25.90 3.83 6.67
N LYS A 146 26.67 4.73 6.11
CA LYS A 146 26.84 6.09 6.60
C LYS A 146 25.96 7.05 5.84
N LEU A 147 25.27 7.92 6.58
CA LEU A 147 24.40 8.95 6.04
C LEU A 147 25.07 10.31 6.12
N SER A 148 24.76 11.20 5.14
CA SER A 148 25.23 12.60 5.11
C SER A 148 24.49 13.50 6.12
N ALA A 149 23.29 13.09 6.56
CA ALA A 149 22.49 13.71 7.61
C ALA A 149 21.61 12.64 8.29
N PRO A 150 21.20 12.83 9.56
CA PRO A 150 20.28 11.93 10.22
C PRO A 150 18.99 11.75 9.39
N ASN A 151 18.52 10.51 9.29
CA ASN A 151 17.30 10.19 8.56
C ASN A 151 16.46 9.18 9.34
N GLY A 152 15.49 9.68 10.07
CA GLY A 152 14.59 8.84 10.85
C GLY A 152 13.68 7.92 10.01
N LYS A 153 13.57 8.13 8.69
CA LYS A 153 12.86 7.24 7.76
C LYS A 153 13.79 6.17 7.16
N PHE A 154 15.07 6.12 7.49
CA PHE A 154 16.03 5.28 6.77
C PHE A 154 15.65 3.80 6.81
N LEU A 155 15.27 3.27 7.97
CA LEU A 155 14.83 1.87 8.08
C LEU A 155 13.53 1.59 7.30
N PHE A 156 12.62 2.56 7.26
CA PHE A 156 11.42 2.52 6.44
C PHE A 156 11.78 2.49 4.95
N ASN A 157 12.72 3.34 4.51
CA ASN A 157 13.19 3.35 3.13
C ASN A 157 13.83 2.02 2.71
N MET A 158 14.50 1.31 3.63
CA MET A 158 15.11 0.01 3.35
C MET A 158 14.11 -1.15 3.29
N ALA A 159 12.83 -0.90 3.55
CA ALA A 159 11.73 -1.86 3.40
C ALA A 159 11.02 -1.75 2.04
N TRP A 160 11.31 -0.74 1.22
CA TRP A 160 10.69 -0.56 -0.10
C TRP A 160 11.13 -1.62 -1.10
N GLY A 161 10.26 -1.92 -2.08
CA GLY A 161 10.57 -2.80 -3.20
C GLY A 161 11.81 -2.36 -3.99
N ASP A 162 12.03 -1.05 -4.10
CA ASP A 162 13.19 -0.44 -4.74
C ASP A 162 14.52 -0.64 -3.97
N ALA A 163 14.45 -1.07 -2.68
CA ALA A 163 15.59 -1.27 -1.80
C ALA A 163 15.92 -2.75 -1.53
N VAL A 164 15.38 -3.64 -2.35
CA VAL A 164 15.66 -5.09 -2.23
C VAL A 164 17.12 -5.41 -2.56
N ILE A 165 17.59 -6.52 -1.99
CA ILE A 165 18.95 -7.01 -2.23
C ILE A 165 18.92 -7.95 -3.43
N VAL A 166 19.80 -7.70 -4.39
CA VAL A 166 19.90 -8.43 -5.65
C VAL A 166 21.27 -9.07 -5.81
N ALA A 167 21.31 -10.25 -6.45
CA ALA A 167 22.55 -10.92 -6.78
C ALA A 167 23.24 -10.20 -7.97
N PRO A 168 24.51 -9.79 -7.86
CA PRO A 168 25.22 -9.12 -8.96
C PRO A 168 25.20 -9.89 -10.28
N GLU A 169 25.29 -11.22 -10.19
CA GLU A 169 25.34 -12.12 -11.34
C GLU A 169 24.02 -12.22 -12.10
N SER A 170 22.89 -11.84 -11.44
CA SER A 170 21.54 -11.96 -12.02
C SER A 170 21.07 -10.68 -12.72
N ILE A 171 21.78 -9.58 -12.59
CA ILE A 171 21.33 -8.23 -13.02
C ILE A 171 20.97 -8.16 -14.50
N GLU A 172 21.72 -8.81 -15.36
CA GLU A 172 21.46 -8.78 -16.81
C GLU A 172 20.09 -9.36 -17.18
N ASN A 173 19.60 -10.34 -16.43
CA ASN A 173 18.36 -11.05 -16.69
C ASN A 173 17.26 -10.75 -15.67
N ILE A 174 17.48 -9.89 -14.71
CA ILE A 174 16.56 -9.62 -13.58
C ILE A 174 15.14 -9.24 -14.05
N LYS A 175 15.03 -8.59 -15.21
CA LYS A 175 13.74 -8.16 -15.79
C LYS A 175 12.85 -9.30 -16.24
N THR A 176 13.43 -10.45 -16.58
CA THR A 176 12.70 -11.60 -17.15
C THR A 176 12.87 -12.87 -16.35
N THR A 177 13.96 -13.01 -15.62
CA THR A 177 14.31 -14.19 -14.83
C THR A 177 14.88 -13.73 -13.49
N PRO A 178 14.03 -13.21 -12.59
CA PRO A 178 14.46 -12.66 -11.31
C PRO A 178 15.01 -13.75 -10.39
N ILE A 179 16.14 -13.48 -9.75
CA ILE A 179 16.80 -14.32 -8.75
C ILE A 179 16.91 -13.49 -7.49
N GLY A 180 16.18 -13.86 -6.44
CA GLY A 180 16.18 -13.22 -5.14
C GLY A 180 16.41 -14.21 -4.02
N THR A 181 16.10 -13.79 -2.78
CA THR A 181 16.26 -14.60 -1.56
C THR A 181 14.91 -15.09 -1.01
N GLY A 182 13.80 -14.69 -1.62
CA GLY A 182 12.45 -14.84 -1.09
C GLY A 182 11.93 -16.27 -1.00
N ALA A 183 10.73 -16.39 -0.40
CA ALA A 183 10.08 -17.67 -0.14
C ALA A 183 9.59 -18.40 -1.39
N PHE A 184 9.50 -17.72 -2.53
CA PHE A 184 9.15 -18.29 -3.82
C PHE A 184 10.22 -17.96 -4.86
N LYS A 185 10.37 -18.86 -5.84
CA LYS A 185 11.24 -18.75 -7.01
C LYS A 185 10.40 -18.48 -8.24
N PHE A 186 10.90 -17.65 -9.14
CA PHE A 186 10.34 -17.51 -10.48
C PHE A 186 10.42 -18.86 -11.23
N ALA A 187 9.30 -19.24 -11.84
CA ALA A 187 9.22 -20.46 -12.64
C ALA A 187 8.97 -20.18 -14.12
N ASN A 188 7.98 -19.31 -14.43
CA ASN A 188 7.59 -19.06 -15.82
C ASN A 188 6.81 -17.75 -15.94
N TRP A 189 6.85 -17.14 -17.11
CA TRP A 189 6.01 -16.02 -17.48
C TRP A 189 5.43 -16.22 -18.88
N VAL A 190 4.13 -16.28 -18.97
CA VAL A 190 3.37 -16.23 -20.23
C VAL A 190 2.83 -14.83 -20.39
N GLN A 191 3.46 -14.02 -21.23
CA GLN A 191 3.09 -12.63 -21.45
C GLN A 191 1.60 -12.50 -21.87
N GLY A 192 0.90 -11.55 -21.26
CA GLY A 192 -0.53 -11.31 -21.46
C GLY A 192 -1.44 -12.30 -20.74
N ASP A 193 -0.91 -13.29 -20.01
CA ASP A 193 -1.70 -14.30 -19.31
C ASP A 193 -1.32 -14.42 -17.83
N LYS A 194 -0.08 -14.86 -17.51
CA LYS A 194 0.27 -15.20 -16.14
C LYS A 194 1.77 -15.24 -15.83
N ILE A 195 2.10 -15.19 -14.53
CA ILE A 195 3.40 -15.54 -13.97
C ILE A 195 3.22 -16.67 -12.98
N ASP A 196 4.07 -17.70 -13.09
CA ASP A 196 4.10 -18.86 -12.20
C ASP A 196 5.32 -18.78 -11.26
N LEU A 197 5.10 -19.02 -9.98
CA LEU A 197 6.11 -19.13 -8.94
C LEU A 197 6.08 -20.52 -8.30
N THR A 198 7.23 -21.00 -7.84
CA THR A 198 7.36 -22.25 -7.06
C THR A 198 7.99 -21.96 -5.71
N ARG A 199 7.63 -22.74 -4.69
CA ARG A 199 8.20 -22.57 -3.34
C ARG A 199 9.73 -22.72 -3.35
N ASN A 200 10.38 -21.88 -2.56
CA ASN A 200 11.79 -22.01 -2.24
C ASN A 200 11.94 -22.92 -0.99
N ASP A 201 12.19 -24.21 -1.21
CA ASP A 201 12.38 -25.17 -0.10
C ASP A 201 13.67 -24.91 0.72
N ASN A 202 14.58 -24.09 0.19
CA ASN A 202 15.80 -23.63 0.88
C ASN A 202 15.67 -22.23 1.46
N TYR A 203 14.45 -21.74 1.65
CA TYR A 203 14.21 -20.41 2.24
C TYR A 203 14.81 -20.33 3.63
N TRP A 204 15.49 -19.23 3.93
CA TRP A 204 16.16 -19.00 5.21
C TRP A 204 15.20 -18.83 6.41
N GLY A 205 13.97 -18.38 6.14
CA GLY A 205 12.90 -18.23 7.11
C GLY A 205 11.99 -19.45 7.20
N THR A 206 10.75 -19.26 7.63
CA THR A 206 9.74 -20.31 7.57
C THR A 206 9.31 -20.52 6.10
N PRO A 207 9.51 -21.70 5.53
CA PRO A 207 9.07 -21.98 4.17
C PRO A 207 7.57 -21.70 3.99
N ALA A 208 7.18 -21.20 2.82
CA ALA A 208 5.79 -21.01 2.50
C ALA A 208 5.01 -22.33 2.56
N ILE A 209 3.76 -22.29 2.98
CA ILE A 209 2.90 -23.49 3.03
C ILE A 209 2.52 -23.90 1.61
N LEU A 210 2.25 -22.91 0.74
CA LEU A 210 1.96 -23.14 -0.66
C LEU A 210 3.18 -23.69 -1.40
N SER A 211 2.99 -24.72 -2.21
CA SER A 211 4.03 -25.29 -3.08
C SER A 211 4.25 -24.49 -4.36
N ALA A 212 3.23 -23.78 -4.84
CA ALA A 212 3.28 -22.92 -6.02
C ALA A 212 2.19 -21.83 -5.96
N ALA A 213 2.44 -20.74 -6.69
CA ALA A 213 1.50 -19.66 -6.89
C ALA A 213 1.50 -19.21 -8.37
N THR A 214 0.32 -18.89 -8.89
CA THR A 214 0.14 -18.30 -10.22
C THR A 214 -0.48 -16.91 -10.06
N PHE A 215 0.14 -15.89 -10.65
CA PHE A 215 -0.43 -14.54 -10.80
C PHE A 215 -1.05 -14.45 -12.20
N LYS A 216 -2.38 -14.34 -12.27
CA LYS A 216 -3.15 -14.26 -13.52
C LYS A 216 -3.59 -12.82 -13.79
N PHE A 217 -3.44 -12.34 -15.03
CA PHE A 217 -3.78 -10.96 -15.39
C PHE A 217 -5.22 -10.87 -15.89
N ILE A 218 -6.06 -10.09 -15.19
CA ILE A 218 -7.46 -9.87 -15.55
C ILE A 218 -7.78 -8.37 -15.34
N SER A 219 -7.71 -7.60 -16.41
CA SER A 219 -7.89 -6.14 -16.35
C SER A 219 -9.36 -5.70 -16.42
N ASP A 220 -10.22 -6.47 -17.11
CA ASP A 220 -11.63 -6.14 -17.26
C ASP A 220 -12.43 -6.53 -16.01
N PRO A 221 -13.20 -5.59 -15.39
CA PRO A 221 -13.98 -5.87 -14.18
C PRO A 221 -15.05 -6.96 -14.35
N THR A 222 -15.65 -7.08 -15.54
CA THR A 222 -16.67 -8.10 -15.83
C THR A 222 -16.03 -9.49 -15.93
N ALA A 223 -14.86 -9.56 -16.60
CA ALA A 223 -14.07 -10.79 -16.65
C ALA A 223 -13.55 -11.19 -15.25
N ALA A 224 -13.18 -10.22 -14.40
CA ALA A 224 -12.76 -10.48 -13.01
C ALA A 224 -13.90 -11.11 -12.20
N PHE A 225 -15.12 -10.57 -12.33
CA PHE A 225 -16.31 -11.16 -11.68
C PHE A 225 -16.57 -12.58 -12.17
N ALA A 226 -16.57 -12.78 -13.50
CA ALA A 226 -16.81 -14.11 -14.08
C ALA A 226 -15.77 -15.14 -13.65
N ALA A 227 -14.49 -14.79 -13.65
CA ALA A 227 -13.39 -15.67 -13.27
C ALA A 227 -13.46 -16.10 -11.79
N MET A 228 -13.80 -15.15 -10.88
CA MET A 228 -14.02 -15.49 -9.47
C MET A 228 -15.23 -16.40 -9.28
N MET A 229 -16.39 -16.09 -9.90
CA MET A 229 -17.61 -16.89 -9.77
C MET A 229 -17.49 -18.29 -10.39
N ALA A 230 -16.68 -18.43 -11.45
CA ALA A 230 -16.34 -19.71 -12.08
C ALA A 230 -15.25 -20.48 -11.32
N GLU A 231 -14.63 -19.87 -10.30
CA GLU A 231 -13.52 -20.43 -9.54
C GLU A 231 -12.25 -20.69 -10.39
N ASP A 232 -12.10 -19.97 -11.50
CA ASP A 232 -10.90 -20.00 -12.36
C ASP A 232 -9.68 -19.36 -11.67
N VAL A 233 -9.93 -18.53 -10.67
CA VAL A 233 -8.95 -17.92 -9.77
C VAL A 233 -9.41 -18.09 -8.32
N ASP A 234 -8.44 -18.16 -7.41
CA ASP A 234 -8.72 -18.45 -5.99
C ASP A 234 -8.84 -17.17 -5.16
N ALA A 235 -8.15 -16.10 -5.58
CA ALA A 235 -8.17 -14.81 -4.91
C ALA A 235 -7.95 -13.66 -5.89
N PHE A 236 -8.50 -12.49 -5.58
CA PHE A 236 -8.26 -11.22 -6.26
C PHE A 236 -8.04 -10.13 -5.19
N PRO A 237 -6.82 -9.96 -4.64
CA PRO A 237 -6.56 -9.05 -3.51
C PRO A 237 -6.78 -7.56 -3.80
N GLY A 238 -6.79 -7.16 -5.07
CA GLY A 238 -7.12 -5.80 -5.54
C GLY A 238 -8.32 -5.86 -6.49
N TYR A 239 -9.48 -6.32 -5.99
CA TYR A 239 -10.67 -6.56 -6.81
C TYR A 239 -11.22 -5.26 -7.43
N PRO A 240 -11.44 -5.21 -8.77
CA PRO A 240 -11.68 -3.95 -9.49
C PRO A 240 -13.13 -3.43 -9.49
N ALA A 241 -14.10 -4.23 -9.07
CA ALA A 241 -15.54 -3.94 -9.22
C ALA A 241 -16.26 -3.91 -7.87
N PRO A 242 -16.15 -2.81 -7.08
CA PRO A 242 -16.74 -2.71 -5.74
C PRO A 242 -18.26 -2.95 -5.73
N GLU A 243 -18.95 -2.63 -6.82
CA GLU A 243 -20.40 -2.86 -6.98
C GLU A 243 -20.82 -4.34 -6.89
N ASN A 244 -19.89 -5.26 -7.13
CA ASN A 244 -20.16 -6.71 -7.11
C ASN A 244 -19.83 -7.36 -5.76
N LEU A 245 -19.20 -6.67 -4.82
CA LEU A 245 -18.74 -7.27 -3.56
C LEU A 245 -19.88 -7.86 -2.72
N ALA A 246 -21.05 -7.22 -2.73
CA ALA A 246 -22.24 -7.74 -2.02
C ALA A 246 -22.69 -9.13 -2.54
N GLN A 247 -22.40 -9.47 -3.80
CA GLN A 247 -22.73 -10.77 -4.37
C GLN A 247 -21.77 -11.86 -3.84
N PHE A 248 -20.49 -11.53 -3.67
CA PHE A 248 -19.51 -12.43 -3.07
C PHE A 248 -19.75 -12.60 -1.57
N ASP A 249 -20.11 -11.54 -0.86
CA ASP A 249 -20.40 -11.59 0.57
C ASP A 249 -21.64 -12.47 0.88
N ALA A 250 -22.59 -12.55 -0.05
CA ALA A 250 -23.76 -13.39 0.05
C ALA A 250 -23.52 -14.87 -0.33
N ASP A 251 -22.36 -15.21 -0.91
CA ASP A 251 -22.01 -16.56 -1.36
C ASP A 251 -20.95 -17.18 -0.44
N SER A 252 -21.32 -18.21 0.30
CA SER A 252 -20.45 -18.87 1.29
C SER A 252 -19.16 -19.49 0.73
N ARG A 253 -19.00 -19.57 -0.59
CA ARG A 253 -17.76 -20.01 -1.24
C ARG A 253 -16.65 -18.97 -1.16
N PHE A 254 -17.00 -17.71 -0.88
CA PHE A 254 -16.09 -16.58 -0.92
C PHE A 254 -16.03 -15.84 0.41
N GLN A 255 -14.97 -15.08 0.57
CA GLN A 255 -14.81 -14.03 1.57
C GLN A 255 -14.48 -12.72 0.89
N VAL A 256 -15.08 -11.64 1.39
CA VAL A 256 -14.73 -10.27 1.00
C VAL A 256 -13.75 -9.71 2.02
N ILE A 257 -12.58 -9.29 1.56
CA ILE A 257 -11.52 -8.74 2.39
C ILE A 257 -11.48 -7.23 2.17
N ILE A 258 -11.87 -6.46 3.18
CA ILE A 258 -11.86 -5.00 3.14
C ILE A 258 -10.81 -4.51 4.12
N GLY A 259 -9.87 -3.73 3.60
CA GLY A 259 -8.82 -3.08 4.37
C GLY A 259 -8.56 -1.67 3.86
N SER A 260 -7.46 -1.08 4.27
CA SER A 260 -7.03 0.24 3.82
C SER A 260 -5.78 0.17 2.95
N THR A 261 -5.62 1.20 2.12
CA THR A 261 -4.42 1.48 1.32
C THR A 261 -3.66 2.65 1.94
N GLU A 262 -2.62 3.15 1.31
CA GLU A 262 -2.00 4.45 1.60
C GLU A 262 -2.71 5.61 0.86
N GLY A 263 -3.90 5.40 0.33
CA GLY A 263 -4.60 6.40 -0.47
C GLY A 263 -5.41 7.37 0.36
N GLU A 264 -4.80 8.43 0.91
CA GLU A 264 -5.48 9.52 1.61
C GLU A 264 -6.17 10.45 0.61
N THR A 265 -7.48 10.33 0.49
CA THR A 265 -8.28 11.21 -0.37
C THR A 265 -8.61 12.50 0.35
N ILE A 266 -8.19 13.62 -0.24
CA ILE A 266 -8.38 14.96 0.31
C ILE A 266 -9.15 15.86 -0.67
N LEU A 267 -9.94 16.77 -0.11
CA LEU A 267 -10.36 17.99 -0.80
C LEU A 267 -9.25 19.02 -0.60
N SER A 268 -8.30 19.03 -1.53
CA SER A 268 -7.17 19.94 -1.41
C SER A 268 -7.59 21.38 -1.65
N THR A 269 -7.14 22.23 -0.78
CA THR A 269 -7.43 23.66 -0.75
C THR A 269 -6.17 24.44 -1.07
N ASN A 270 -6.23 25.35 -2.04
CA ASN A 270 -5.14 26.29 -2.24
C ASN A 270 -5.15 27.36 -1.13
N ASN A 271 -4.24 27.23 -0.16
CA ASN A 271 -4.21 28.09 1.03
C ASN A 271 -3.82 29.55 0.72
N LYS A 272 -3.39 29.87 -0.51
CA LYS A 272 -3.11 31.26 -0.95
C LYS A 272 -4.20 31.85 -1.87
N ALA A 273 -5.21 31.06 -2.27
CA ALA A 273 -6.32 31.57 -3.06
C ALA A 273 -7.17 32.58 -2.26
N GLU A 274 -7.78 33.53 -2.95
CA GLU A 274 -8.43 34.73 -2.41
C GLU A 274 -9.30 34.49 -1.16
N HIS A 275 -10.28 33.59 -1.26
CA HIS A 275 -11.19 33.30 -0.12
C HIS A 275 -10.61 32.24 0.80
N LEU A 276 -9.83 31.30 0.26
CA LEU A 276 -9.37 30.08 0.92
C LEU A 276 -8.12 30.31 1.80
N SER A 277 -7.48 31.47 1.70
CA SER A 277 -6.41 31.89 2.62
C SER A 277 -6.90 32.12 4.06
N ASN A 278 -8.20 32.39 4.23
CA ASN A 278 -8.82 32.57 5.54
C ASN A 278 -9.12 31.20 6.19
N VAL A 279 -8.51 30.91 7.33
CA VAL A 279 -8.69 29.64 8.05
C VAL A 279 -10.16 29.38 8.42
N LYS A 280 -10.96 30.42 8.75
CA LYS A 280 -12.39 30.23 9.03
C LYS A 280 -13.18 29.77 7.83
N VAL A 281 -12.79 30.17 6.61
CA VAL A 281 -13.39 29.67 5.37
C VAL A 281 -13.05 28.19 5.18
N ARG A 282 -11.80 27.80 5.39
CA ARG A 282 -11.41 26.38 5.30
C ARG A 282 -12.10 25.53 6.37
N GLN A 283 -12.24 26.07 7.58
CA GLN A 283 -13.00 25.44 8.67
C GLN A 283 -14.48 25.27 8.29
N ALA A 284 -15.09 26.29 7.69
CA ALA A 284 -16.46 26.20 7.17
C ALA A 284 -16.62 25.11 6.11
N ILE A 285 -15.70 25.06 5.15
CA ILE A 285 -15.66 24.00 4.12
C ILE A 285 -15.60 22.63 4.78
N ALA A 286 -14.71 22.43 5.76
CA ALA A 286 -14.55 21.15 6.44
C ALA A 286 -15.83 20.71 7.18
N HIS A 287 -16.57 21.64 7.81
CA HIS A 287 -17.87 21.35 8.45
C HIS A 287 -19.03 21.21 7.46
N ALA A 288 -18.91 21.75 6.24
CA ALA A 288 -19.92 21.57 5.19
C ALA A 288 -19.91 20.18 4.55
N ILE A 289 -18.84 19.40 4.75
CA ILE A 289 -18.62 18.12 4.07
C ILE A 289 -19.09 16.94 4.91
N ASN A 290 -20.05 16.18 4.37
CA ASN A 290 -20.46 14.87 4.88
C ASN A 290 -19.60 13.78 4.21
N ARG A 291 -18.54 13.34 4.89
CA ARG A 291 -17.60 12.33 4.39
C ARG A 291 -18.27 11.00 4.06
N GLN A 292 -19.20 10.54 4.92
CA GLN A 292 -19.88 9.27 4.71
C GLN A 292 -20.74 9.31 3.44
N ALA A 293 -21.44 10.41 3.19
CA ALA A 293 -22.21 10.56 1.95
C ALA A 293 -21.34 10.51 0.69
N ILE A 294 -20.07 10.95 0.76
CA ILE A 294 -19.11 10.83 -0.34
C ILE A 294 -18.68 9.36 -0.51
N VAL A 295 -18.34 8.68 0.59
CA VAL A 295 -17.98 7.26 0.58
C VAL A 295 -19.14 6.44 0.00
N ASP A 296 -20.37 6.67 0.45
CA ASP A 296 -21.55 5.95 -0.03
C ASP A 296 -21.83 6.22 -1.52
N GLY A 297 -21.80 7.48 -1.94
CA GLY A 297 -22.20 7.87 -3.29
C GLY A 297 -21.10 7.72 -4.34
N ALA A 298 -19.83 7.89 -3.99
CA ALA A 298 -18.71 7.81 -4.92
C ALA A 298 -17.97 6.47 -4.86
N MET A 299 -17.96 5.79 -3.70
CA MET A 299 -17.14 4.62 -3.43
C MET A 299 -17.98 3.39 -3.03
N PHE A 300 -19.30 3.40 -3.28
CA PHE A 300 -20.22 2.27 -2.99
C PHE A 300 -20.20 1.82 -1.51
N GLY A 301 -19.94 2.72 -0.59
CA GLY A 301 -19.81 2.45 0.84
C GLY A 301 -18.41 1.97 1.28
N TYR A 302 -17.45 1.84 0.37
CA TYR A 302 -16.10 1.37 0.68
C TYR A 302 -15.11 2.53 0.82
N GLY A 303 -14.63 2.73 2.02
CA GLY A 303 -13.68 3.77 2.39
C GLY A 303 -13.82 4.11 3.87
N THR A 304 -12.74 4.54 4.49
CA THR A 304 -12.73 4.93 5.89
C THR A 304 -12.64 6.44 6.00
N PRO A 305 -13.64 7.17 6.52
CA PRO A 305 -13.51 8.60 6.77
C PRO A 305 -12.27 8.93 7.60
N ILE A 306 -11.51 9.94 7.20
CA ILE A 306 -10.30 10.40 7.90
C ILE A 306 -10.42 11.87 8.30
N GLY A 307 -9.68 12.27 9.35
CA GLY A 307 -9.62 13.66 9.84
C GLY A 307 -8.21 14.26 9.71
N THR A 308 -7.30 13.55 9.04
CA THR A 308 -5.90 13.93 8.85
C THR A 308 -5.33 13.23 7.62
N HIS A 309 -4.11 13.59 7.23
CA HIS A 309 -3.37 12.96 6.12
C HIS A 309 -2.48 11.84 6.67
N PHE A 310 -3.10 10.70 6.97
CA PHE A 310 -2.40 9.52 7.48
C PHE A 310 -3.28 8.27 7.36
N ALA A 311 -2.67 7.13 7.02
CA ALA A 311 -3.40 5.88 6.81
C ALA A 311 -3.90 5.26 8.13
N PRO A 312 -5.20 4.90 8.26
CA PRO A 312 -5.76 4.35 9.50
C PRO A 312 -5.14 3.03 9.98
N HIS A 313 -4.53 2.24 9.11
CA HIS A 313 -3.83 1.02 9.50
C HIS A 313 -2.46 1.26 10.12
N ASN A 314 -1.91 2.47 9.97
CA ASN A 314 -0.59 2.81 10.52
C ASN A 314 -0.65 2.99 12.05
N PRO A 315 0.28 2.41 12.82
CA PRO A 315 0.30 2.52 14.29
C PRO A 315 0.40 3.96 14.83
N ALA A 316 0.89 4.91 14.03
CA ALA A 316 0.95 6.34 14.40
C ALA A 316 -0.32 7.12 14.06
N TYR A 317 -1.32 6.52 13.43
CA TYR A 317 -2.57 7.19 13.08
C TYR A 317 -3.29 7.77 14.30
N VAL A 318 -3.91 8.93 14.12
CA VAL A 318 -4.81 9.55 15.10
C VAL A 318 -6.16 9.84 14.43
N ASP A 319 -7.24 9.32 14.99
CA ASP A 319 -8.57 9.70 14.54
C ASP A 319 -8.89 11.15 14.94
N LEU A 320 -8.95 12.01 13.94
CA LEU A 320 -9.26 13.44 14.08
C LEU A 320 -10.54 13.83 13.31
N THR A 321 -11.37 12.85 12.94
CA THR A 321 -12.63 13.10 12.23
C THR A 321 -13.56 14.04 13.00
N GLY A 322 -13.49 13.99 14.34
CA GLY A 322 -14.26 14.85 15.24
C GLY A 322 -13.95 16.35 15.11
N ASN A 323 -12.77 16.74 14.58
CA ASN A 323 -12.41 18.14 14.41
C ASN A 323 -13.30 18.86 13.37
N SER A 324 -13.89 18.13 12.45
CA SER A 324 -14.71 18.66 11.35
C SER A 324 -15.94 17.79 11.10
N ASN A 325 -16.76 17.58 12.14
CA ASN A 325 -18.06 16.93 12.00
C ASN A 325 -18.95 17.70 11.03
N TYR A 326 -19.73 16.97 10.23
CA TYR A 326 -20.71 17.59 9.32
C TYR A 326 -21.72 18.43 10.10
N ASP A 327 -21.67 19.75 9.89
CA ASP A 327 -22.54 20.74 10.52
C ASP A 327 -22.71 21.94 9.58
N PRO A 328 -23.67 21.92 8.66
CA PRO A 328 -23.91 23.00 7.71
C PRO A 328 -24.25 24.35 8.37
N GLU A 329 -24.90 24.34 9.53
CA GLU A 329 -25.25 25.58 10.23
C GLU A 329 -24.01 26.24 10.86
N LYS A 330 -23.10 25.43 11.42
CA LYS A 330 -21.80 25.93 11.88
C LYS A 330 -20.97 26.43 10.68
N ALA A 331 -21.02 25.76 9.55
CA ALA A 331 -20.33 26.21 8.33
C ALA A 331 -20.83 27.60 7.89
N LYS A 332 -22.13 27.85 7.85
CA LYS A 332 -22.72 29.16 7.52
C LYS A 332 -22.29 30.23 8.53
N ALA A 333 -22.30 29.89 9.81
CA ALA A 333 -21.87 30.84 10.87
C ALA A 333 -20.40 31.24 10.67
N LEU A 334 -19.51 30.27 10.41
CA LEU A 334 -18.09 30.50 10.15
C LEU A 334 -17.87 31.35 8.88
N LEU A 335 -18.64 31.12 7.82
CA LEU A 335 -18.59 31.93 6.59
C LEU A 335 -19.00 33.39 6.91
N SER A 336 -20.06 33.60 7.68
CA SER A 336 -20.48 34.93 8.10
C SER A 336 -19.39 35.62 8.91
N GLU A 337 -18.79 34.94 9.89
CA GLU A 337 -17.66 35.45 10.68
C GLU A 337 -16.42 35.76 9.83
N ALA A 338 -16.23 35.02 8.75
CA ALA A 338 -15.13 35.22 7.79
C ALA A 338 -15.40 36.42 6.83
N GLY A 339 -16.58 37.01 6.87
CA GLY A 339 -16.97 38.13 6.00
C GLY A 339 -17.73 37.73 4.74
N TYR A 340 -18.17 36.46 4.63
CA TYR A 340 -18.90 35.91 3.48
C TYR A 340 -20.30 35.42 3.86
N PRO A 341 -21.17 36.28 4.42
CA PRO A 341 -22.53 35.89 4.86
C PRO A 341 -23.42 35.43 3.69
N ASN A 342 -23.11 35.81 2.46
CA ASN A 342 -23.82 35.41 1.22
C ASN A 342 -23.04 34.38 0.43
N GLY A 343 -21.97 33.83 0.99
CA GLY A 343 -21.08 32.87 0.29
C GLY A 343 -20.15 33.51 -0.75
N PHE A 344 -19.60 32.71 -1.62
CA PHE A 344 -18.68 33.10 -2.68
C PHE A 344 -18.62 32.01 -3.76
N THR A 345 -17.95 32.30 -4.89
CA THR A 345 -17.68 31.33 -5.95
C THR A 345 -16.20 30.94 -5.94
N THR A 346 -15.91 29.65 -6.17
CA THR A 346 -14.55 29.12 -6.32
C THR A 346 -14.48 28.03 -7.38
N THR A 347 -13.28 27.67 -7.85
CA THR A 347 -13.11 26.58 -8.80
C THR A 347 -12.96 25.23 -8.08
N LEU A 348 -13.46 24.15 -8.72
CA LEU A 348 -13.26 22.78 -8.32
C LEU A 348 -12.70 21.98 -9.51
N LYS A 349 -11.38 21.80 -9.59
CA LYS A 349 -10.70 21.09 -10.67
C LYS A 349 -10.50 19.62 -10.30
N LEU A 350 -11.04 18.71 -11.13
CA LEU A 350 -11.15 17.28 -10.81
C LEU A 350 -10.32 16.42 -11.79
N PRO A 351 -9.39 15.59 -11.29
CA PRO A 351 -8.70 14.59 -12.11
C PRO A 351 -9.64 13.44 -12.50
N PRO A 352 -9.19 12.51 -13.39
CA PRO A 352 -10.05 11.47 -13.96
C PRO A 352 -10.68 10.46 -12.99
N PRO A 353 -10.05 10.07 -11.84
CA PRO A 353 -10.57 9.00 -10.99
C PRO A 353 -12.00 9.24 -10.49
N SER A 354 -12.76 8.16 -10.34
CA SER A 354 -14.17 8.21 -9.92
C SER A 354 -14.35 8.83 -8.53
N TYR A 355 -13.42 8.60 -7.61
CA TYR A 355 -13.44 9.25 -6.28
C TYR A 355 -13.43 10.78 -6.38
N ALA A 356 -12.74 11.33 -7.39
CA ALA A 356 -12.68 12.77 -7.61
C ALA A 356 -13.92 13.28 -8.37
N ARG A 357 -14.26 12.68 -9.52
CA ARG A 357 -15.36 13.17 -10.35
C ARG A 357 -16.72 12.99 -9.69
N ARG A 358 -17.05 11.77 -9.19
CA ARG A 358 -18.31 11.54 -8.47
C ARG A 358 -18.33 12.23 -7.12
N GLY A 359 -17.21 12.16 -6.38
CA GLY A 359 -17.07 12.85 -5.08
C GLY A 359 -17.19 14.37 -5.24
N GLY A 360 -16.67 14.94 -6.32
CA GLY A 360 -16.73 16.36 -6.63
C GLY A 360 -18.15 16.86 -6.82
N GLU A 361 -19.02 16.13 -7.52
CA GLU A 361 -20.43 16.49 -7.65
C GLU A 361 -21.16 16.51 -6.30
N ILE A 362 -20.89 15.53 -5.43
CA ILE A 362 -21.47 15.48 -4.08
C ILE A 362 -20.96 16.65 -3.25
N ILE A 363 -19.66 16.93 -3.26
CA ILE A 363 -19.05 18.05 -2.55
C ILE A 363 -19.57 19.38 -3.03
N ALA A 364 -19.71 19.57 -4.34
CA ALA A 364 -20.28 20.79 -4.92
C ALA A 364 -21.71 21.06 -4.41
N ALA A 365 -22.54 20.01 -4.34
CA ALA A 365 -23.89 20.12 -3.80
C ALA A 365 -23.90 20.49 -2.29
N GLN A 366 -22.98 19.90 -1.51
CA GLN A 366 -22.84 20.21 -0.08
C GLN A 366 -22.34 21.64 0.17
N LEU A 367 -21.37 22.11 -0.61
CA LEU A 367 -20.84 23.46 -0.54
C LEU A 367 -21.88 24.50 -0.94
N ARG A 368 -22.68 24.23 -1.99
CA ARG A 368 -23.80 25.09 -2.40
C ARG A 368 -24.84 25.25 -1.28
N ALA A 369 -25.10 24.20 -0.50
CA ALA A 369 -26.07 24.27 0.61
C ALA A 369 -25.65 25.25 1.71
N VAL A 370 -24.38 25.64 1.77
CA VAL A 370 -23.84 26.63 2.72
C VAL A 370 -23.49 27.96 2.04
N GLY A 371 -23.75 28.13 0.73
CA GLY A 371 -23.53 29.37 -0.03
C GLY A 371 -22.22 29.41 -0.81
N ILE A 372 -21.46 28.32 -0.88
CA ILE A 372 -20.23 28.27 -1.69
C ILE A 372 -20.56 27.62 -3.04
N GLU A 373 -20.55 28.42 -4.11
CA GLU A 373 -20.70 27.92 -5.48
C GLU A 373 -19.36 27.43 -6.02
N THR A 374 -19.37 26.28 -6.73
CA THR A 374 -18.15 25.70 -7.31
C THR A 374 -18.28 25.59 -8.83
N GLU A 375 -17.29 26.11 -9.54
CA GLU A 375 -17.12 25.92 -10.98
C GLU A 375 -16.33 24.64 -11.23
N ILE A 376 -17.04 23.54 -11.58
CA ILE A 376 -16.42 22.23 -11.82
C ILE A 376 -15.72 22.22 -13.18
N SER A 377 -14.45 21.79 -13.18
CA SER A 377 -13.67 21.53 -14.37
C SER A 377 -13.05 20.13 -14.30
N ASN A 378 -13.51 19.23 -15.17
CA ASN A 378 -12.91 17.90 -15.29
C ASN A 378 -11.64 17.98 -16.17
N LEU A 379 -10.53 17.55 -15.63
CA LEU A 379 -9.21 17.59 -16.27
C LEU A 379 -8.70 16.16 -16.52
N GLU A 380 -7.92 16.00 -17.57
CA GLU A 380 -7.08 14.81 -17.71
C GLU A 380 -5.81 14.95 -16.86
N TRP A 381 -5.13 13.83 -16.51
CA TRP A 381 -3.99 13.88 -15.60
C TRP A 381 -2.87 14.86 -16.02
N ALA A 382 -2.57 14.92 -17.32
CA ALA A 382 -1.56 15.85 -17.82
C ALA A 382 -1.95 17.32 -17.57
N GLN A 383 -3.23 17.66 -17.76
CA GLN A 383 -3.78 18.99 -17.49
C GLN A 383 -3.83 19.30 -16.01
N TRP A 384 -4.19 18.32 -15.17
CA TRP A 384 -4.20 18.46 -13.72
C TRP A 384 -2.78 18.71 -13.19
N LEU A 385 -1.80 17.94 -13.64
CA LEU A 385 -0.39 18.14 -13.28
C LEU A 385 0.13 19.52 -13.69
N GLU A 386 -0.28 20.01 -14.85
CA GLU A 386 0.14 21.33 -15.34
C GLU A 386 -0.56 22.46 -14.59
N GLN A 387 -1.89 22.45 -14.51
CA GLN A 387 -2.67 23.55 -13.97
C GLN A 387 -2.68 23.55 -12.44
N VAL A 388 -2.97 22.39 -11.82
CA VAL A 388 -3.16 22.28 -10.37
C VAL A 388 -1.81 22.10 -9.67
N PHE A 389 -1.08 21.03 -10.00
CA PHE A 389 0.12 20.65 -9.26
C PHE A 389 1.26 21.65 -9.45
N ARG A 390 1.61 21.99 -10.72
CA ARG A 390 2.70 22.91 -11.03
C ARG A 390 2.25 24.36 -11.02
N GLY A 391 1.13 24.64 -11.70
CA GLY A 391 0.61 25.99 -11.89
C GLY A 391 -0.08 26.59 -10.69
N LYS A 392 -0.57 25.75 -9.73
CA LYS A 392 -1.31 26.18 -8.54
C LYS A 392 -2.55 27.04 -8.89
N ASP A 393 -3.05 26.88 -10.12
CA ASP A 393 -4.22 27.58 -10.64
C ASP A 393 -5.49 26.79 -10.33
N TYR A 394 -5.92 26.86 -9.07
CA TYR A 394 -7.15 26.23 -8.58
C TYR A 394 -7.57 26.82 -7.23
N GLY A 395 -8.85 26.69 -6.90
CA GLY A 395 -9.33 26.90 -5.55
C GLY A 395 -9.37 25.59 -4.77
N LEU A 396 -10.16 24.63 -5.27
CA LEU A 396 -10.34 23.30 -4.71
C LEU A 396 -10.01 22.22 -5.75
N THR A 397 -9.52 21.07 -5.28
CA THR A 397 -9.35 19.85 -6.09
C THR A 397 -9.49 18.62 -5.20
N ILE A 398 -9.83 17.47 -5.78
CA ILE A 398 -9.88 16.20 -5.05
C ILE A 398 -8.81 15.29 -5.60
N VAL A 399 -7.93 14.80 -4.74
CA VAL A 399 -6.88 13.86 -5.12
C VAL A 399 -6.63 12.88 -3.96
N SER A 400 -6.24 11.67 -4.30
CA SER A 400 -5.75 10.67 -3.34
C SER A 400 -4.24 10.60 -3.42
N HIS A 401 -3.58 10.85 -2.28
CA HIS A 401 -2.16 10.63 -2.10
C HIS A 401 -1.94 9.16 -1.76
N THR A 402 -1.00 8.52 -2.42
CA THR A 402 -0.77 7.07 -2.30
C THR A 402 0.65 6.74 -1.84
N GLU A 403 1.46 7.75 -1.62
CA GLU A 403 2.83 7.60 -1.15
C GLU A 403 2.83 7.39 0.37
N PRO A 404 3.33 6.26 0.89
CA PRO A 404 3.36 6.00 2.31
C PRO A 404 4.13 7.06 3.10
N MET A 405 3.55 7.48 4.23
CA MET A 405 4.22 8.41 5.16
C MET A 405 4.58 9.76 4.54
N ASP A 406 3.82 10.26 3.57
CA ASP A 406 4.15 11.49 2.85
C ASP A 406 3.72 12.78 3.56
N ILE A 407 3.21 12.72 4.80
CA ILE A 407 2.81 13.90 5.61
C ILE A 407 3.86 15.03 5.61
N GLY A 408 5.11 14.73 5.31
CA GLY A 408 6.19 15.71 5.15
C GLY A 408 5.98 16.73 4.02
N ILE A 409 5.09 16.46 3.06
CA ILE A 409 4.74 17.40 1.98
C ILE A 409 4.17 18.72 2.51
N TYR A 410 3.53 18.69 3.68
CA TYR A 410 2.98 19.88 4.35
C TYR A 410 4.05 20.83 4.91
N ALA A 411 5.31 20.39 5.01
CA ALA A 411 6.42 21.26 5.39
C ALA A 411 7.00 22.07 4.21
N ASN A 412 6.57 21.76 2.98
CA ASN A 412 7.00 22.50 1.80
C ASN A 412 5.99 23.60 1.44
N PRO A 413 6.27 24.90 1.70
CA PRO A 413 5.34 25.99 1.42
C PRO A 413 5.08 26.18 -0.08
N ASP A 414 5.93 25.59 -0.94
CA ASP A 414 5.77 25.59 -2.40
C ASP A 414 5.02 24.37 -2.92
N TYR A 415 4.61 23.45 -2.07
CA TYR A 415 3.74 22.35 -2.51
C TYR A 415 2.42 22.89 -3.04
N TYR A 416 1.69 22.14 -3.86
CA TYR A 416 0.57 22.70 -4.63
C TYR A 416 -0.55 23.32 -3.79
N PHE A 417 -0.79 22.86 -2.55
CA PHE A 417 -1.77 23.46 -1.65
C PHE A 417 -1.25 24.68 -0.85
N GLN A 418 0.01 25.04 -0.99
CA GLN A 418 0.65 26.28 -0.55
C GLN A 418 0.46 26.59 0.96
N TYR A 419 0.54 25.57 1.81
CA TYR A 419 0.51 25.71 3.25
C TYR A 419 1.88 26.15 3.77
N ASP A 420 1.91 27.17 4.62
CA ASP A 420 3.13 27.73 5.20
C ASP A 420 2.98 27.90 6.70
N ASN A 421 3.53 26.96 7.49
CA ASN A 421 3.50 26.97 8.95
C ASN A 421 4.87 26.58 9.50
N LYS A 422 5.56 27.56 10.10
CA LYS A 422 6.90 27.37 10.65
C LYS A 422 6.95 26.32 11.77
N VAL A 423 5.90 26.23 12.61
CA VAL A 423 5.81 25.24 13.70
C VAL A 423 5.77 23.82 13.12
N PHE A 424 5.02 23.63 12.04
CA PHE A 424 4.97 22.34 11.35
C PHE A 424 6.29 22.01 10.68
N GLN A 425 6.94 22.98 10.04
CA GLN A 425 8.25 22.80 9.40
C GLN A 425 9.31 22.37 10.42
N ASP A 426 9.36 23.04 11.58
CA ASP A 426 10.31 22.72 12.66
C ASP A 426 10.03 21.32 13.23
N LEU A 427 8.77 20.96 13.40
CA LEU A 427 8.36 19.62 13.84
C LEU A 427 8.81 18.53 12.85
N MET A 428 8.70 18.78 11.54
CA MET A 428 9.15 17.84 10.51
C MET A 428 10.67 17.72 10.45
N GLU A 429 11.40 18.80 10.73
CA GLU A 429 12.86 18.76 10.89
C GLU A 429 13.24 17.90 12.10
N GLU A 430 12.60 18.08 13.26
CA GLU A 430 12.79 17.25 14.45
C GLU A 430 12.48 15.78 14.16
N LEU A 431 11.35 15.50 13.49
CA LEU A 431 10.95 14.14 13.09
C LEU A 431 12.02 13.47 12.21
N ASN A 432 12.57 14.18 11.24
CA ASN A 432 13.60 13.66 10.34
C ASN A 432 14.89 13.32 11.09
N ASN A 433 15.23 14.08 12.11
CA ASN A 433 16.41 13.88 12.94
C ASN A 433 16.21 12.86 14.07
N THR A 434 14.97 12.46 14.36
CA THR A 434 14.63 11.51 15.42
C THR A 434 14.69 10.08 14.89
N THR A 435 15.52 9.23 15.48
CA THR A 435 15.66 7.80 15.13
C THR A 435 14.93 6.86 16.10
N ASP A 436 14.61 7.34 17.30
CA ASP A 436 13.85 6.57 18.31
C ASP A 436 12.38 6.35 17.82
N PRO A 437 11.92 5.08 17.68
CA PRO A 437 10.59 4.78 17.16
C PRO A 437 9.44 5.41 17.97
N ALA A 438 9.56 5.42 19.32
CA ALA A 438 8.51 5.97 20.17
C ALA A 438 8.45 7.51 20.08
N GLY A 439 9.61 8.16 19.98
CA GLY A 439 9.72 9.60 19.73
C GLY A 439 9.12 9.96 18.38
N ARG A 440 9.46 9.21 17.34
CA ARG A 440 8.90 9.40 15.99
C ARG A 440 7.37 9.30 15.96
N THR A 441 6.81 8.27 16.62
CA THR A 441 5.36 8.09 16.69
C THR A 441 4.68 9.32 17.32
N LYS A 442 5.25 9.86 18.40
CA LYS A 442 4.72 11.08 19.04
C LYS A 442 4.76 12.29 18.11
N LEU A 443 5.87 12.50 17.40
CA LEU A 443 6.03 13.61 16.47
C LEU A 443 5.07 13.48 15.27
N LEU A 444 4.88 12.28 14.73
CA LEU A 444 3.90 12.00 13.68
C LEU A 444 2.46 12.30 14.16
N GLN A 445 2.12 11.92 15.39
CA GLN A 445 0.82 12.25 15.97
C GLN A 445 0.62 13.74 16.18
N GLN A 446 1.65 14.49 16.53
CA GLN A 446 1.62 15.95 16.61
C GLN A 446 1.43 16.60 15.24
N ALA A 447 2.18 16.11 14.22
CA ALA A 447 2.05 16.58 12.85
C ALA A 447 0.61 16.45 12.32
N GLN A 448 -0.01 15.29 12.54
CA GLN A 448 -1.40 15.03 12.18
C GLN A 448 -2.36 16.04 12.83
N ARG A 449 -2.17 16.35 14.13
CA ARG A 449 -3.01 17.32 14.85
C ARG A 449 -2.89 18.72 14.27
N ILE A 450 -1.66 19.19 14.03
CA ILE A 450 -1.42 20.53 13.49
C ILE A 450 -2.14 20.73 12.16
N ILE A 451 -1.95 19.84 11.19
CA ILE A 451 -2.57 20.00 9.86
C ILE A 451 -4.09 19.87 9.90
N SER A 452 -4.62 19.06 10.82
CA SER A 452 -6.07 18.93 11.02
C SER A 452 -6.67 20.18 11.68
N GLU A 453 -6.02 20.75 12.70
CA GLU A 453 -6.46 21.94 13.42
C GLU A 453 -6.31 23.22 12.59
N ASP A 454 -5.33 23.27 11.69
CA ASP A 454 -5.13 24.36 10.73
C ASP A 454 -6.09 24.29 9.53
N TYR A 455 -6.87 23.21 9.42
CA TYR A 455 -7.79 22.97 8.29
C TYR A 455 -7.10 23.21 6.95
N VAL A 456 -5.88 22.65 6.79
CA VAL A 456 -5.07 22.88 5.59
C VAL A 456 -5.79 22.35 4.35
N ASN A 457 -6.41 21.19 4.48
CA ASN A 457 -7.22 20.54 3.46
C ASN A 457 -8.51 19.98 4.10
N GLY A 458 -9.51 19.68 3.30
CA GLY A 458 -10.64 18.85 3.72
C GLY A 458 -10.21 17.38 3.63
N TYR A 459 -9.99 16.72 4.78
CA TYR A 459 -9.67 15.29 4.82
C TYR A 459 -10.96 14.49 4.63
N LEU A 460 -11.01 13.64 3.59
CA LEU A 460 -12.24 12.96 3.19
C LEU A 460 -12.27 11.51 3.66
N PHE A 461 -11.51 10.65 3.02
CA PHE A 461 -11.48 9.23 3.36
C PHE A 461 -10.22 8.54 2.85
N GLN A 462 -9.86 7.45 3.52
CA GLN A 462 -8.86 6.51 3.06
C GLN A 462 -9.47 5.60 2.01
N LEU A 463 -8.81 5.41 0.87
CA LEU A 463 -9.22 4.44 -0.13
C LEU A 463 -9.18 3.03 0.45
N ALA A 464 -10.27 2.30 0.28
CA ALA A 464 -10.32 0.91 0.70
C ALA A 464 -9.46 0.03 -0.23
N LYS A 465 -8.78 -0.96 0.37
CA LYS A 465 -8.33 -2.13 -0.35
C LYS A 465 -9.50 -3.11 -0.40
N LEU A 466 -9.88 -3.51 -1.61
CA LEU A 466 -11.00 -4.42 -1.83
C LEU A 466 -10.46 -5.73 -2.37
N GLY A 467 -10.68 -6.82 -1.66
CA GLY A 467 -10.27 -8.15 -2.05
C GLY A 467 -11.43 -9.14 -2.02
N VAL A 468 -11.36 -10.13 -2.89
CA VAL A 468 -12.24 -11.33 -2.88
C VAL A 468 -11.34 -12.54 -2.91
N ALA A 469 -11.64 -13.52 -2.09
CA ALA A 469 -10.93 -14.80 -2.07
C ALA A 469 -11.89 -15.94 -1.78
N LYS A 470 -11.50 -17.20 -2.10
CA LYS A 470 -12.22 -18.37 -1.61
C LYS A 470 -12.22 -18.39 -0.09
N ALA A 471 -13.29 -18.86 0.51
CA ALA A 471 -13.53 -18.78 1.97
C ALA A 471 -12.46 -19.52 2.79
N GLU A 472 -11.85 -20.57 2.22
CA GLU A 472 -10.81 -21.37 2.89
C GLU A 472 -9.42 -20.75 2.82
N ILE A 473 -9.20 -19.63 2.11
CA ILE A 473 -7.89 -18.99 1.99
C ILE A 473 -7.64 -18.10 3.20
N MET A 474 -6.51 -18.32 3.85
CA MET A 474 -6.05 -17.57 5.01
C MET A 474 -4.72 -16.86 4.72
N GLY A 475 -4.42 -15.80 5.47
CA GLY A 475 -3.11 -15.14 5.43
C GLY A 475 -2.95 -14.04 4.37
N LEU A 476 -3.97 -13.76 3.55
CA LEU A 476 -3.95 -12.59 2.67
C LEU A 476 -3.96 -11.30 3.50
N TRP A 477 -3.14 -10.34 3.12
CA TRP A 477 -3.13 -9.04 3.81
C TRP A 477 -4.43 -8.27 3.60
N PRO A 478 -5.12 -7.86 4.65
CA PRO A 478 -6.28 -6.98 4.51
C PRO A 478 -5.88 -5.58 4.02
N ASN A 479 -4.77 -5.02 4.51
CA ASN A 479 -4.28 -3.70 4.13
C ASN A 479 -3.21 -3.77 3.04
N SER A 480 -2.92 -2.64 2.42
CA SER A 480 -1.86 -2.46 1.41
C SER A 480 -0.97 -1.27 1.79
N PRO A 481 -0.08 -1.44 2.78
CA PRO A 481 0.88 -0.39 3.18
C PRO A 481 2.00 -0.20 2.15
N THR A 482 2.09 -1.10 1.19
CA THR A 482 2.96 -1.06 0.02
C THR A 482 2.31 -1.83 -1.13
N GLN A 483 2.82 -1.67 -2.33
CA GLN A 483 2.37 -2.43 -3.50
C GLN A 483 2.89 -3.87 -3.42
N ALA A 484 2.18 -4.74 -2.71
CA ALA A 484 2.58 -6.14 -2.53
C ALA A 484 1.38 -7.07 -2.46
N ILE A 485 1.53 -8.26 -3.02
CA ILE A 485 0.66 -9.41 -2.75
C ILE A 485 1.56 -10.48 -2.11
N ASP A 486 1.83 -10.30 -0.82
CA ASP A 486 2.69 -11.20 -0.05
C ASP A 486 1.99 -12.54 0.18
N LEU A 487 2.56 -13.62 -0.36
CA LEU A 487 2.04 -14.98 -0.27
C LEU A 487 2.79 -15.85 0.76
N THR A 488 3.76 -15.27 1.47
CA THR A 488 4.64 -16.03 2.40
C THR A 488 3.88 -16.77 3.50
N ASN A 489 2.73 -16.22 3.95
CA ASN A 489 1.90 -16.81 5.01
C ASN A 489 0.53 -17.28 4.50
N VAL A 490 0.29 -17.20 3.19
CA VAL A 490 -0.99 -17.61 2.60
C VAL A 490 -1.08 -19.14 2.56
N HIS A 491 -2.25 -19.66 2.93
CA HIS A 491 -2.51 -21.09 2.97
C HIS A 491 -4.02 -21.40 2.86
N TRP A 492 -4.33 -22.66 2.57
CA TRP A 492 -5.68 -23.21 2.63
C TRP A 492 -5.96 -23.74 4.03
N HIS A 493 -7.18 -23.51 4.54
CA HIS A 493 -7.65 -24.02 5.83
C HIS A 493 -8.08 -25.48 5.73
#